data_064bfc734c0733491c0015f48d6af046
#
_entry.id   064bfc734c0733491c0015f48d6af046
#
_cell.length_a   1.000
_cell.length_b   1.000
_cell.length_c   1.000
_cell.angle_alpha   90.00
_cell.angle_beta   90.00
_cell.angle_gamma   90.00
#
_symmetry.space_group_name_H-M   'P 1'
#
loop_
_entity.id
_entity.type
_entity.pdbx_description
1 polymer ?
#
loop_
_entity_poly.entity_id
_entity_poly.type
_entity_poly.pdbx_seq_one_letter_code
_entity_poly.pdbx_strand_id
1 'polypeptide(L)'
;MVATGSPKSATGRLHIDVTPDEFERRLVAHGHSPDEIHHLWEELTVSEPETETQPTSRLLGLGPVIAVYLGLLLVVAASVSLLAIYWHDLGGGGILALGVVFLAGSLVASEILSRRLLPQAADVLEAVAIGWVGLVAYAVERLAGIWPRGASHIGHVHVGLTIIAVAGLVAGLVLLALRLDPLLFVPLSLAFGVLAVDAAELVFGNHLSPRQRVAFLVPVGLAWIVGGLRLDVTRRRAYATWAHWVGLATAGGAIVVLVPKTMPGFTVIGVLGAFALFFSAFVRHWSFTVVGAVGVLMATMSAIGMLGGIAPLVIAVVGLALIFVGLRWSRWRETIRSAVLARMPEAARSVVNRLAP
;
A
#
# COMPACT_ATOMS: atom_id res chain seq x y z
N MET A 1 -5.44 -46.09 32.37
CA MET A 1 -4.23 -45.48 31.72
C MET A 1 -4.68 -44.14 31.14
N VAL A 2 -4.55 -43.02 31.89
CA VAL A 2 -5.03 -41.69 31.50
C VAL A 2 -3.77 -40.92 31.06
N ALA A 3 -3.74 -40.55 29.80
CA ALA A 3 -2.67 -39.74 29.23
C ALA A 3 -2.93 -38.24 29.58
N THR A 4 -2.14 -37.71 30.48
CA THR A 4 -2.09 -36.28 30.81
C THR A 4 -1.24 -35.58 29.74
N GLY A 5 -1.94 -35.01 28.73
CA GLY A 5 -1.33 -34.07 27.79
C GLY A 5 -1.29 -32.67 28.41
N SER A 6 -0.10 -32.18 28.72
CA SER A 6 0.15 -30.81 29.13
C SER A 6 -0.22 -29.83 28.02
N PRO A 7 -1.02 -28.79 28.24
CA PRO A 7 -1.28 -27.80 27.23
C PRO A 7 -0.05 -26.90 27.07
N LYS A 8 0.53 -26.90 25.86
CA LYS A 8 1.55 -25.92 25.46
C LYS A 8 0.93 -24.52 25.55
N SER A 9 1.53 -23.66 26.37
CA SER A 9 1.15 -22.25 26.53
C SER A 9 1.28 -21.53 25.18
N ALA A 10 0.15 -21.30 24.54
CA ALA A 10 0.04 -20.31 23.49
C ALA A 10 -0.02 -18.94 24.17
N THR A 11 1.10 -18.23 24.25
CA THR A 11 1.17 -16.81 24.62
C THR A 11 0.59 -15.97 23.48
N GLY A 12 -0.70 -16.14 23.20
CA GLY A 12 -1.49 -15.21 22.42
C GLY A 12 -1.96 -14.10 23.37
N ARG A 13 -1.41 -12.91 23.26
CA ARG A 13 -1.91 -11.71 23.96
C ARG A 13 -3.34 -11.47 23.48
N LEU A 14 -4.30 -11.75 24.34
CA LEU A 14 -5.68 -11.31 24.15
C LEU A 14 -5.70 -9.80 24.40
N HIS A 15 -5.77 -9.01 23.33
CA HIS A 15 -6.10 -7.60 23.43
C HIS A 15 -7.61 -7.51 23.70
N ILE A 16 -7.98 -7.36 24.95
CA ILE A 16 -9.38 -7.24 25.36
C ILE A 16 -9.75 -5.76 25.20
N ASP A 17 -10.41 -5.44 24.09
CA ASP A 17 -10.94 -4.10 23.78
C ASP A 17 -12.31 -3.91 24.50
N VAL A 18 -12.36 -4.14 25.81
CA VAL A 18 -13.57 -4.00 26.65
C VAL A 18 -13.33 -2.87 27.64
N THR A 19 -14.29 -1.94 27.73
CA THR A 19 -14.22 -0.89 28.77
C THR A 19 -14.49 -1.49 30.15
N PRO A 20 -13.95 -0.89 31.26
CA PRO A 20 -14.20 -1.37 32.61
C PRO A 20 -15.68 -1.62 32.91
N ASP A 21 -16.55 -0.69 32.48
CA ASP A 21 -18.00 -0.78 32.71
C ASP A 21 -18.67 -1.91 31.91
N GLU A 22 -18.13 -2.30 30.77
CA GLU A 22 -18.62 -3.40 29.96
C GLU A 22 -18.13 -4.74 30.50
N PHE A 23 -16.90 -4.79 31.01
CA PHE A 23 -16.32 -5.93 31.68
C PHE A 23 -17.12 -6.26 32.97
N GLU A 24 -17.36 -5.25 33.80
CA GLU A 24 -18.13 -5.37 35.03
C GLU A 24 -19.56 -5.89 34.73
N ARG A 25 -20.28 -5.28 33.80
CA ARG A 25 -21.64 -5.72 33.40
C ARG A 25 -21.69 -7.17 32.94
N ARG A 26 -20.71 -7.64 32.19
CA ARG A 26 -20.66 -9.02 31.71
C ARG A 26 -20.39 -10.01 32.85
N LEU A 27 -19.49 -9.70 33.77
CA LEU A 27 -19.16 -10.59 34.90
C LEU A 27 -20.28 -10.64 35.94
N VAL A 28 -20.95 -9.52 36.21
CA VAL A 28 -22.15 -9.50 37.06
C VAL A 28 -23.25 -10.38 36.44
N ALA A 29 -23.47 -10.34 35.15
CA ALA A 29 -24.40 -11.18 34.44
C ALA A 29 -24.08 -12.70 34.51
N HIS A 30 -22.82 -13.05 34.80
CA HIS A 30 -22.36 -14.42 35.00
C HIS A 30 -22.24 -14.81 36.49
N GLY A 31 -22.72 -13.96 37.40
CA GLY A 31 -22.87 -14.28 38.82
C GLY A 31 -21.62 -14.00 39.68
N HIS A 32 -20.62 -13.26 39.18
CA HIS A 32 -19.48 -12.83 39.96
C HIS A 32 -19.83 -11.65 40.88
N SER A 33 -19.25 -11.63 42.07
CA SER A 33 -19.45 -10.54 43.01
C SER A 33 -18.68 -9.28 42.61
N PRO A 34 -19.14 -8.07 42.95
CA PRO A 34 -18.39 -6.81 42.64
C PRO A 34 -16.96 -6.81 43.14
N ASP A 35 -16.68 -7.41 44.28
CA ASP A 35 -15.34 -7.50 44.85
C ASP A 35 -14.42 -8.43 44.07
N GLU A 36 -14.94 -9.57 43.57
CA GLU A 36 -14.20 -10.47 42.67
C GLU A 36 -13.89 -9.79 41.35
N ILE A 37 -14.82 -9.03 40.82
CA ILE A 37 -14.65 -8.31 39.54
C ILE A 37 -13.58 -7.24 39.67
N HIS A 38 -13.58 -6.50 40.78
CA HIS A 38 -12.55 -5.48 41.07
C HIS A 38 -11.17 -6.11 41.22
N HIS A 39 -11.06 -7.22 41.89
CA HIS A 39 -9.81 -7.96 42.06
C HIS A 39 -9.30 -8.51 40.72
N LEU A 40 -10.17 -9.08 39.88
CA LEU A 40 -9.84 -9.56 38.54
C LEU A 40 -9.41 -8.41 37.60
N TRP A 41 -10.05 -7.25 37.73
CA TRP A 41 -9.67 -6.06 36.94
C TRP A 41 -8.31 -5.52 37.38
N GLU A 42 -8.04 -5.42 38.68
CA GLU A 42 -6.71 -5.07 39.23
C GLU A 42 -5.65 -6.07 38.75
N GLU A 43 -5.91 -7.38 38.85
CA GLU A 43 -4.96 -8.40 38.44
C GLU A 43 -4.65 -8.30 36.93
N LEU A 44 -5.64 -7.99 36.09
CA LEU A 44 -5.46 -7.77 34.64
C LEU A 44 -4.73 -6.45 34.33
N THR A 45 -4.93 -5.41 35.14
CA THR A 45 -4.32 -4.09 34.94
C THR A 45 -2.97 -3.94 35.60
N VAL A 46 -2.74 -4.58 36.75
CA VAL A 46 -1.47 -4.56 37.49
C VAL A 46 -0.44 -5.53 36.92
N SER A 47 -0.85 -6.47 36.07
CA SER A 47 0.09 -7.40 35.40
C SER A 47 0.93 -6.78 34.28
N GLU A 48 0.86 -5.49 34.06
CA GLU A 48 1.93 -4.77 33.37
C GLU A 48 2.88 -4.15 34.40
N PRO A 49 4.03 -4.79 34.69
CA PRO A 49 5.12 -3.99 35.21
C PRO A 49 5.39 -2.96 34.11
N GLU A 50 5.22 -1.69 34.42
CA GLU A 50 5.84 -0.60 33.66
C GLU A 50 7.35 -0.88 33.61
N THR A 51 7.74 -1.80 32.74
CA THR A 51 9.12 -1.85 32.32
C THR A 51 9.27 -0.57 31.52
N GLU A 52 9.75 0.48 32.21
CA GLU A 52 10.39 1.63 31.58
C GLU A 52 11.38 1.06 30.54
N THR A 53 10.88 0.74 29.37
CA THR A 53 11.70 0.35 28.24
C THR A 53 12.46 1.61 27.84
N GLN A 54 13.66 1.73 28.41
CA GLN A 54 14.63 2.75 28.06
C GLN A 54 14.62 2.93 26.54
N PRO A 55 14.53 4.16 26.04
CA PRO A 55 14.47 4.44 24.59
C PRO A 55 15.65 3.86 23.79
N THR A 56 16.77 3.56 24.48
CA THR A 56 17.95 2.89 23.93
C THR A 56 17.72 1.44 23.49
N SER A 57 16.81 0.68 24.14
CA SER A 57 16.54 -0.71 23.78
C SER A 57 15.73 -0.84 22.47
N ARG A 58 14.88 0.15 22.15
CA ARG A 58 14.14 0.18 20.87
C ARG A 58 15.05 0.45 19.68
N LEU A 59 16.08 1.29 19.83
CA LEU A 59 17.03 1.57 18.75
C LEU A 59 17.94 0.37 18.45
N LEU A 60 18.33 -0.40 19.46
CA LEU A 60 19.10 -1.64 19.29
C LEU A 60 18.31 -2.75 18.60
N GLY A 61 16.97 -2.78 18.78
CA GLY A 61 16.09 -3.72 18.08
C GLY A 61 15.80 -3.36 16.61
N LEU A 62 16.01 -2.10 16.20
CA LEU A 62 15.78 -1.65 14.83
C LEU A 62 16.93 -2.02 13.88
N GLY A 63 18.17 -2.14 14.38
CA GLY A 63 19.35 -2.43 13.55
C GLY A 63 19.20 -3.71 12.68
N PRO A 64 18.88 -4.87 13.26
CA PRO A 64 18.66 -6.09 12.48
C PRO A 64 17.52 -5.97 11.46
N VAL A 65 16.44 -5.30 11.81
CA VAL A 65 15.29 -5.07 10.91
C VAL A 65 15.72 -4.21 9.72
N ILE A 66 16.39 -3.09 9.96
CA ILE A 66 16.93 -2.22 8.91
C ILE A 66 17.91 -3.00 8.01
N ALA A 67 18.80 -3.79 8.61
CA ALA A 67 19.77 -4.60 7.87
C ALA A 67 19.08 -5.62 6.94
N VAL A 68 18.00 -6.28 7.39
CA VAL A 68 17.23 -7.22 6.57
C VAL A 68 16.56 -6.49 5.39
N TYR A 69 15.92 -5.35 5.62
CA TYR A 69 15.29 -4.59 4.53
C TYR A 69 16.31 -4.06 3.53
N LEU A 70 17.44 -3.55 4.03
CA LEU A 70 18.53 -3.07 3.16
C LEU A 70 19.12 -4.21 2.35
N GLY A 71 19.36 -5.36 2.98
CA GLY A 71 19.83 -6.58 2.32
C GLY A 71 18.85 -7.06 1.24
N LEU A 72 17.56 -7.07 1.54
CA LEU A 72 16.50 -7.43 0.60
C LEU A 72 16.48 -6.47 -0.61
N LEU A 73 16.53 -5.16 -0.35
CA LEU A 73 16.59 -4.14 -1.41
C LEU A 73 17.81 -4.34 -2.31
N LEU A 74 18.99 -4.61 -1.73
CA LEU A 74 20.21 -4.88 -2.48
C LEU A 74 20.12 -6.14 -3.32
N VAL A 75 19.52 -7.23 -2.80
CA VAL A 75 19.30 -8.47 -3.56
C VAL A 75 18.38 -8.22 -4.75
N VAL A 76 17.26 -7.52 -4.54
CA VAL A 76 16.33 -7.17 -5.63
C VAL A 76 17.02 -6.28 -6.67
N ALA A 77 17.74 -5.25 -6.24
CA ALA A 77 18.47 -4.36 -7.13
C ALA A 77 19.55 -5.10 -7.92
N ALA A 78 20.31 -5.98 -7.28
CA ALA A 78 21.32 -6.82 -7.92
C ALA A 78 20.70 -7.76 -8.96
N SER A 79 19.57 -8.37 -8.64
CA SER A 79 18.84 -9.27 -9.55
C SER A 79 18.34 -8.52 -10.80
N VAL A 80 17.76 -7.33 -10.62
CA VAL A 80 17.33 -6.48 -11.73
C VAL A 80 18.52 -6.02 -12.56
N SER A 81 19.63 -5.63 -11.92
CA SER A 81 20.85 -5.19 -12.62
C SER A 81 21.47 -6.34 -13.42
N LEU A 82 21.53 -7.54 -12.85
CA LEU A 82 22.02 -8.73 -13.53
C LEU A 82 21.19 -9.03 -14.78
N LEU A 83 19.86 -9.01 -14.65
CA LEU A 83 18.97 -9.15 -15.78
C LEU A 83 19.22 -8.06 -16.84
N ALA A 84 19.34 -6.79 -16.43
CA ALA A 84 19.55 -5.69 -17.36
C ALA A 84 20.86 -5.82 -18.16
N ILE A 85 21.95 -6.23 -17.49
CA ILE A 85 23.28 -6.39 -18.11
C ILE A 85 23.28 -7.56 -19.11
N TYR A 86 22.75 -8.70 -18.70
CA TYR A 86 22.82 -9.95 -19.49
C TYR A 86 21.55 -10.24 -20.31
N TRP A 87 20.63 -9.28 -20.39
CA TRP A 87 19.33 -9.46 -21.05
C TRP A 87 19.41 -10.01 -22.47
N HIS A 88 20.40 -9.54 -23.25
CA HIS A 88 20.57 -9.94 -24.64
C HIS A 88 21.26 -11.30 -24.78
N ASP A 89 22.14 -11.63 -23.84
CA ASP A 89 22.98 -12.86 -23.89
C ASP A 89 22.25 -14.07 -23.35
N LEU A 90 21.36 -13.88 -22.36
CA LEU A 90 20.66 -14.99 -21.69
C LEU A 90 19.68 -15.76 -22.58
N GLY A 91 19.16 -15.12 -23.63
CA GLY A 91 18.09 -15.74 -24.41
C GLY A 91 16.84 -16.06 -23.59
N GLY A 92 15.83 -16.70 -24.21
CA GLY A 92 14.60 -17.07 -23.49
C GLY A 92 14.81 -18.12 -22.40
N GLY A 93 15.67 -19.11 -22.64
CA GLY A 93 15.97 -20.17 -21.67
C GLY A 93 16.71 -19.69 -20.43
N GLY A 94 17.70 -18.81 -20.60
CA GLY A 94 18.42 -18.22 -19.49
C GLY A 94 17.52 -17.32 -18.60
N ILE A 95 16.67 -16.50 -19.23
CA ILE A 95 15.69 -15.68 -18.50
C ILE A 95 14.70 -16.56 -17.74
N LEU A 96 14.23 -17.66 -18.35
CA LEU A 96 13.34 -18.61 -17.70
C LEU A 96 13.99 -19.24 -16.46
N ALA A 97 15.24 -19.74 -16.60
CA ALA A 97 15.97 -20.36 -15.50
C ALA A 97 16.15 -19.36 -14.33
N LEU A 98 16.59 -18.14 -14.61
CA LEU A 98 16.74 -17.10 -13.59
C LEU A 98 15.40 -16.73 -12.96
N GLY A 99 14.34 -16.55 -13.76
CA GLY A 99 13.00 -16.24 -13.26
C GLY A 99 12.48 -17.31 -12.30
N VAL A 100 12.67 -18.60 -12.62
CA VAL A 100 12.28 -19.71 -11.75
C VAL A 100 13.12 -19.75 -10.48
N VAL A 101 14.44 -19.56 -10.57
CA VAL A 101 15.33 -19.52 -9.39
C VAL A 101 14.96 -18.39 -8.45
N PHE A 102 14.74 -17.18 -8.98
CA PHE A 102 14.35 -16.02 -8.15
C PHE A 102 12.94 -16.17 -7.57
N LEU A 103 12.01 -16.72 -8.34
CA LEU A 103 10.66 -17.04 -7.85
C LEU A 103 10.72 -18.03 -6.68
N ALA A 104 11.38 -19.15 -6.89
CA ALA A 104 11.53 -20.18 -5.86
C ALA A 104 12.30 -19.65 -4.64
N GLY A 105 13.39 -18.93 -4.87
CA GLY A 105 14.19 -18.29 -3.82
C GLY A 105 13.38 -17.28 -3.00
N SER A 106 12.57 -16.44 -3.64
CA SER A 106 11.70 -15.48 -2.96
C SER A 106 10.65 -16.15 -2.09
N LEU A 107 9.99 -17.21 -2.60
CA LEU A 107 8.98 -17.96 -1.83
C LEU A 107 9.59 -18.73 -0.66
N VAL A 108 10.74 -19.39 -0.85
CA VAL A 108 11.45 -20.09 0.22
C VAL A 108 11.95 -19.10 1.28
N ALA A 109 12.52 -17.98 0.86
CA ALA A 109 12.99 -16.95 1.79
C ALA A 109 11.82 -16.30 2.55
N SER A 110 10.68 -16.05 1.90
CA SER A 110 9.46 -15.58 2.56
C SER A 110 9.01 -16.55 3.65
N GLU A 111 8.93 -17.85 3.35
CA GLU A 111 8.55 -18.88 4.34
C GLU A 111 9.53 -18.94 5.53
N ILE A 112 10.83 -18.83 5.29
CA ILE A 112 11.85 -18.80 6.34
C ILE A 112 11.71 -17.56 7.22
N LEU A 113 11.50 -16.38 6.60
CA LEU A 113 11.37 -15.11 7.32
C LEU A 113 10.07 -15.02 8.12
N SER A 114 8.97 -15.53 7.58
CA SER A 114 7.69 -15.59 8.29
C SER A 114 7.79 -16.41 9.57
N ARG A 115 8.52 -17.55 9.51
CA ARG A 115 8.80 -18.39 10.69
C ARG A 115 9.77 -17.76 11.69
N ARG A 116 10.63 -16.82 11.26
CA ARG A 116 11.63 -16.14 12.08
C ARG A 116 11.17 -14.79 12.65
N LEU A 117 9.86 -14.55 12.72
CA LEU A 117 9.27 -13.33 13.29
C LEU A 117 9.59 -12.03 12.51
N LEU A 118 9.81 -12.16 11.19
CA LEU A 118 9.97 -11.02 10.28
C LEU A 118 8.88 -11.02 9.20
N PRO A 119 7.58 -10.99 9.57
CA PRO A 119 6.47 -11.15 8.62
C PRO A 119 6.46 -10.08 7.55
N GLN A 120 6.78 -8.82 7.90
CA GLN A 120 6.79 -7.72 6.93
C GLN A 120 7.83 -7.91 5.81
N ALA A 121 9.01 -8.50 6.13
CA ALA A 121 10.00 -8.82 5.12
C ALA A 121 9.56 -10.00 4.24
N ALA A 122 8.83 -10.96 4.81
CA ALA A 122 8.20 -12.06 4.08
C ALA A 122 7.17 -11.52 3.09
N ASP A 123 6.30 -10.60 3.51
CA ASP A 123 5.28 -9.95 2.68
C ASP A 123 5.90 -9.26 1.45
N VAL A 124 7.03 -8.54 1.64
CA VAL A 124 7.76 -7.92 0.53
C VAL A 124 8.27 -8.95 -0.47
N LEU A 125 8.81 -10.07 0.00
CA LEU A 125 9.30 -11.15 -0.88
C LEU A 125 8.15 -11.82 -1.65
N GLU A 126 6.99 -11.97 -1.05
CA GLU A 126 5.80 -12.49 -1.73
C GLU A 126 5.33 -11.54 -2.84
N ALA A 127 5.32 -10.23 -2.57
CA ALA A 127 5.00 -9.23 -3.59
C ALA A 127 6.03 -9.24 -4.74
N VAL A 128 7.32 -9.38 -4.44
CA VAL A 128 8.40 -9.53 -5.44
C VAL A 128 8.27 -10.82 -6.23
N ALA A 129 7.84 -11.92 -5.60
CA ALA A 129 7.63 -13.21 -6.26
C ALA A 129 6.62 -13.11 -7.41
N ILE A 130 5.57 -12.29 -7.30
CA ILE A 130 4.62 -12.04 -8.39
C ILE A 130 5.32 -11.36 -9.59
N GLY A 131 6.27 -10.47 -9.33
CA GLY A 131 7.10 -9.88 -10.40
C GLY A 131 7.91 -10.95 -11.15
N TRP A 132 8.46 -11.92 -10.44
CA TRP A 132 9.17 -13.06 -11.05
C TRP A 132 8.24 -13.98 -11.85
N VAL A 133 6.97 -14.15 -11.43
CA VAL A 133 5.96 -14.85 -12.25
C VAL A 133 5.78 -14.15 -13.60
N GLY A 134 5.71 -12.82 -13.61
CA GLY A 134 5.66 -12.04 -14.83
C GLY A 134 6.88 -12.26 -15.73
N LEU A 135 8.09 -12.33 -15.14
CA LEU A 135 9.33 -12.63 -15.87
C LEU A 135 9.34 -14.04 -16.44
N VAL A 136 8.85 -15.04 -15.70
CA VAL A 136 8.71 -16.43 -16.18
C VAL A 136 7.73 -16.48 -17.35
N ALA A 137 6.57 -15.83 -17.25
CA ALA A 137 5.60 -15.74 -18.33
C ALA A 137 6.23 -15.11 -19.59
N TYR A 138 6.92 -13.98 -19.45
CA TYR A 138 7.68 -13.35 -20.54
C TYR A 138 8.69 -14.31 -21.20
N ALA A 139 9.47 -15.05 -20.37
CA ALA A 139 10.46 -15.98 -20.89
C ALA A 139 9.84 -17.14 -21.67
N VAL A 140 8.70 -17.68 -21.19
CA VAL A 140 7.91 -18.70 -21.89
C VAL A 140 7.40 -18.17 -23.23
N GLU A 141 6.87 -16.97 -23.28
CA GLU A 141 6.41 -16.32 -24.51
C GLU A 141 7.56 -16.13 -25.51
N ARG A 142 8.74 -15.76 -25.03
CA ARG A 142 9.93 -15.60 -25.86
C ARG A 142 10.38 -16.94 -26.45
N LEU A 143 10.31 -18.02 -25.69
CA LEU A 143 10.61 -19.39 -26.16
C LEU A 143 9.54 -19.88 -27.15
N ALA A 144 8.27 -19.55 -26.92
CA ALA A 144 7.17 -19.87 -27.82
C ALA A 144 7.18 -19.02 -29.11
N GLY A 145 8.08 -18.04 -29.24
CA GLY A 145 8.17 -17.15 -30.39
C GLY A 145 7.05 -16.10 -30.49
N ILE A 146 6.29 -15.92 -29.41
CA ILE A 146 5.28 -14.84 -29.28
C ILE A 146 6.00 -13.50 -29.10
N TRP A 147 7.03 -13.48 -28.24
CA TRP A 147 7.84 -12.33 -27.94
C TRP A 147 9.30 -12.52 -28.44
N PRO A 148 9.98 -11.61 -29.11
CA PRO A 148 9.71 -10.17 -29.31
C PRO A 148 9.05 -9.84 -30.64
N ARG A 149 8.52 -10.84 -31.38
CA ARG A 149 7.79 -10.59 -32.60
C ARG A 149 6.58 -9.73 -32.27
N GLY A 150 6.89 -8.49 -31.83
CA GLY A 150 6.04 -7.49 -31.21
C GLY A 150 4.78 -7.11 -31.95
N ALA A 151 4.59 -7.75 -33.06
CA ALA A 151 3.36 -7.78 -33.80
C ALA A 151 2.35 -8.83 -33.30
N SER A 152 2.58 -9.48 -32.15
CA SER A 152 1.56 -10.32 -31.54
C SER A 152 0.47 -9.47 -30.89
N HIS A 153 -0.21 -8.68 -31.73
CA HIS A 153 -1.41 -7.96 -31.35
C HIS A 153 -2.60 -8.71 -31.92
N ILE A 154 -3.59 -8.97 -31.08
CA ILE A 154 -4.93 -9.36 -31.52
C ILE A 154 -5.78 -8.09 -31.50
N GLY A 155 -6.12 -7.58 -32.67
CA GLY A 155 -6.66 -6.23 -32.77
C GLY A 155 -5.60 -5.21 -32.31
N HIS A 156 -5.73 -4.67 -31.11
CA HIS A 156 -4.87 -3.64 -30.56
C HIS A 156 -4.27 -4.01 -29.21
N VAL A 157 -4.67 -5.17 -28.68
CA VAL A 157 -4.18 -5.72 -27.42
C VAL A 157 -2.83 -6.36 -27.64
N HIS A 158 -1.85 -5.97 -26.84
CA HIS A 158 -0.53 -6.60 -26.84
C HIS A 158 -0.61 -7.95 -26.11
N VAL A 159 -0.81 -9.04 -26.88
CA VAL A 159 -1.07 -10.38 -26.33
C VAL A 159 -0.05 -10.80 -25.27
N GLY A 160 1.24 -10.53 -25.51
CA GLY A 160 2.29 -10.86 -24.53
C GLY A 160 2.08 -10.12 -23.21
N LEU A 161 1.87 -8.81 -23.22
CA LEU A 161 1.62 -8.05 -21.98
C LEU A 161 0.36 -8.54 -21.26
N THR A 162 -0.69 -8.87 -22.02
CA THR A 162 -1.92 -9.44 -21.46
C THR A 162 -1.66 -10.77 -20.75
N ILE A 163 -0.89 -11.69 -21.35
CA ILE A 163 -0.55 -12.99 -20.76
C ILE A 163 0.27 -12.78 -19.48
N ILE A 164 1.28 -11.90 -19.50
CA ILE A 164 2.08 -11.56 -18.32
C ILE A 164 1.19 -10.99 -17.19
N ALA A 165 0.29 -10.06 -17.55
CA ALA A 165 -0.64 -9.46 -16.59
C ALA A 165 -1.63 -10.48 -16.00
N VAL A 166 -2.18 -11.36 -16.83
CA VAL A 166 -3.07 -12.45 -16.37
C VAL A 166 -2.30 -13.41 -15.46
N ALA A 167 -1.09 -13.82 -15.83
CA ALA A 167 -0.26 -14.70 -14.98
C ALA A 167 0.04 -14.04 -13.63
N GLY A 168 0.43 -12.76 -13.62
CA GLY A 168 0.66 -12.00 -12.40
C GLY A 168 -0.62 -11.84 -11.54
N LEU A 169 -1.77 -11.57 -12.20
CA LEU A 169 -3.05 -11.46 -11.51
C LEU A 169 -3.46 -12.79 -10.86
N VAL A 170 -3.37 -13.90 -11.60
CA VAL A 170 -3.72 -15.23 -11.07
C VAL A 170 -2.80 -15.61 -9.92
N ALA A 171 -1.48 -15.45 -10.08
CA ALA A 171 -0.51 -15.74 -9.02
C ALA A 171 -0.77 -14.86 -7.77
N GLY A 172 -1.00 -13.57 -7.97
CA GLY A 172 -1.30 -12.65 -6.88
C GLY A 172 -2.60 -12.97 -6.15
N LEU A 173 -3.66 -13.35 -6.87
CA LEU A 173 -4.92 -13.77 -6.25
C LEU A 173 -4.76 -15.09 -5.48
N VAL A 174 -4.00 -16.05 -6.01
CA VAL A 174 -3.70 -17.32 -5.31
C VAL A 174 -2.93 -17.03 -4.02
N LEU A 175 -1.86 -16.23 -4.09
CA LEU A 175 -1.10 -15.85 -2.89
C LEU A 175 -1.95 -15.07 -1.89
N LEU A 176 -2.78 -14.14 -2.35
CA LEU A 176 -3.69 -13.39 -1.49
C LEU A 176 -4.70 -14.31 -0.78
N ALA A 177 -5.20 -15.34 -1.48
CA ALA A 177 -6.10 -16.32 -0.86
C ALA A 177 -5.39 -17.23 0.16
N LEU A 178 -4.11 -17.53 -0.04
CA LEU A 178 -3.33 -18.42 0.83
C LEU A 178 -2.72 -17.68 2.05
N ARG A 179 -2.25 -16.45 1.84
CA ARG A 179 -1.44 -15.71 2.84
C ARG A 179 -2.16 -14.52 3.46
N LEU A 180 -3.20 -14.00 2.80
CA LEU A 180 -3.97 -12.82 3.22
C LEU A 180 -3.07 -11.58 3.45
N ASP A 181 -2.00 -11.42 2.68
CA ASP A 181 -1.08 -10.30 2.77
C ASP A 181 -1.61 -9.07 2.01
N PRO A 182 -1.80 -7.93 2.68
CA PRO A 182 -2.29 -6.71 2.03
C PRO A 182 -1.32 -6.08 1.03
N LEU A 183 0.00 -6.32 1.13
CA LEU A 183 1.02 -5.79 0.23
C LEU A 183 0.86 -6.33 -1.20
N LEU A 184 0.24 -7.51 -1.35
CA LEU A 184 -0.05 -8.12 -2.64
C LEU A 184 -0.96 -7.25 -3.52
N PHE A 185 -1.65 -6.27 -2.95
CA PHE A 185 -2.42 -5.29 -3.74
C PHE A 185 -1.55 -4.48 -4.70
N VAL A 186 -0.25 -4.29 -4.41
CA VAL A 186 0.66 -3.55 -5.28
C VAL A 186 0.86 -4.25 -6.62
N PRO A 187 1.38 -5.49 -6.69
CA PRO A 187 1.54 -6.20 -7.95
C PRO A 187 0.20 -6.53 -8.63
N LEU A 188 -0.86 -6.81 -7.86
CA LEU A 188 -2.20 -7.03 -8.39
C LEU A 188 -2.72 -5.79 -9.13
N SER A 189 -2.50 -4.60 -8.59
CA SER A 189 -2.94 -3.36 -9.24
C SER A 189 -2.19 -3.06 -10.52
N LEU A 190 -0.88 -3.36 -10.55
CA LEU A 190 -0.09 -3.22 -11.78
C LEU A 190 -0.62 -4.14 -12.87
N ALA A 191 -0.85 -5.42 -12.56
CA ALA A 191 -1.44 -6.37 -13.48
C ALA A 191 -2.83 -5.93 -13.95
N PHE A 192 -3.68 -5.49 -13.01
CA PHE A 192 -5.01 -4.99 -13.31
C PHE A 192 -4.96 -3.71 -14.15
N GLY A 193 -4.00 -2.82 -13.93
CA GLY A 193 -3.78 -1.61 -14.72
C GLY A 193 -3.47 -1.92 -16.19
N VAL A 194 -2.60 -2.90 -16.45
CA VAL A 194 -2.31 -3.37 -17.81
C VAL A 194 -3.57 -3.91 -18.49
N LEU A 195 -4.30 -4.80 -17.80
CA LEU A 195 -5.53 -5.38 -18.34
C LEU A 195 -6.63 -4.33 -18.60
N ALA A 196 -6.71 -3.29 -17.76
CA ALA A 196 -7.66 -2.20 -17.95
C ALA A 196 -7.33 -1.36 -19.20
N VAL A 197 -6.04 -1.12 -19.46
CA VAL A 197 -5.59 -0.44 -20.69
C VAL A 197 -5.88 -1.30 -21.93
N ASP A 198 -5.57 -2.59 -21.87
CA ASP A 198 -5.86 -3.52 -22.97
C ASP A 198 -7.37 -3.64 -23.22
N ALA A 199 -8.18 -3.72 -22.17
CA ALA A 199 -9.65 -3.74 -22.30
C ALA A 199 -10.18 -2.44 -22.93
N ALA A 200 -9.60 -1.29 -22.59
CA ALA A 200 -9.96 -0.03 -23.22
C ALA A 200 -9.65 -0.03 -24.72
N GLU A 201 -8.51 -0.59 -25.14
CA GLU A 201 -8.15 -0.72 -26.55
C GLU A 201 -9.11 -1.64 -27.31
N LEU A 202 -9.58 -2.73 -26.68
CA LEU A 202 -10.59 -3.61 -27.27
C LEU A 202 -11.94 -2.91 -27.48
N VAL A 203 -12.35 -2.05 -26.53
CA VAL A 203 -13.66 -1.37 -26.59
C VAL A 203 -13.64 -0.18 -27.54
N PHE A 204 -12.58 0.64 -27.51
CA PHE A 204 -12.52 1.91 -28.25
C PHE A 204 -11.70 1.84 -29.54
N GLY A 205 -11.07 0.70 -29.81
CA GLY A 205 -10.30 0.47 -31.04
C GLY A 205 -8.93 1.15 -31.05
N ASN A 206 -8.24 1.03 -32.21
CA ASN A 206 -6.83 1.42 -32.43
C ASN A 206 -6.48 2.89 -32.29
N HIS A 207 -7.43 3.74 -32.06
CA HIS A 207 -7.22 5.18 -32.19
C HIS A 207 -6.85 5.86 -30.87
N LEU A 208 -6.66 5.09 -29.79
CA LEU A 208 -6.29 5.65 -28.51
C LEU A 208 -4.84 6.17 -28.54
N SER A 209 -4.69 7.47 -28.41
CA SER A 209 -3.38 8.09 -28.19
C SER A 209 -2.77 7.58 -26.88
N PRO A 210 -1.43 7.62 -26.68
CA PRO A 210 -0.79 7.25 -25.41
C PRO A 210 -1.39 7.97 -24.20
N ARG A 211 -1.82 9.22 -24.37
CA ARG A 211 -2.50 10.00 -23.30
C ARG A 211 -3.86 9.40 -22.95
N GLN A 212 -4.64 8.99 -23.93
CA GLN A 212 -5.95 8.37 -23.68
C GLN A 212 -5.79 7.03 -22.96
N ARG A 213 -4.79 6.22 -23.31
CA ARG A 213 -4.46 4.97 -22.60
C ARG A 213 -4.17 5.23 -21.12
N VAL A 214 -3.34 6.23 -20.82
CA VAL A 214 -3.04 6.63 -19.43
C VAL A 214 -4.29 7.13 -18.72
N ALA A 215 -5.23 7.78 -19.42
CA ALA A 215 -6.47 8.29 -18.83
C ALA A 215 -7.33 7.16 -18.23
N PHE A 216 -7.29 5.93 -18.78
CA PHE A 216 -7.99 4.79 -18.20
C PHE A 216 -7.45 4.33 -16.84
N LEU A 217 -6.22 4.70 -16.49
CA LEU A 217 -5.67 4.41 -15.15
C LEU A 217 -6.30 5.29 -14.06
N VAL A 218 -6.88 6.43 -14.40
CA VAL A 218 -7.57 7.28 -13.42
C VAL A 218 -8.78 6.58 -12.80
N PRO A 219 -9.77 6.08 -13.56
CA PRO A 219 -10.89 5.35 -12.98
C PRO A 219 -10.45 4.06 -12.27
N VAL A 220 -9.40 3.38 -12.72
CA VAL A 220 -8.82 2.22 -12.02
C VAL A 220 -8.31 2.62 -10.64
N GLY A 221 -7.52 3.69 -10.55
CA GLY A 221 -7.03 4.21 -9.27
C GLY A 221 -8.16 4.67 -8.35
N LEU A 222 -9.20 5.33 -8.90
CA LEU A 222 -10.38 5.71 -8.13
C LEU A 222 -11.14 4.48 -7.61
N ALA A 223 -11.27 3.41 -8.41
CA ALA A 223 -11.88 2.17 -7.96
C ALA A 223 -11.14 1.54 -6.78
N TRP A 224 -9.79 1.58 -6.78
CA TRP A 224 -8.98 1.17 -5.65
C TRP A 224 -9.21 2.03 -4.40
N ILE A 225 -9.31 3.36 -4.54
CA ILE A 225 -9.62 4.27 -3.42
C ILE A 225 -11.00 3.95 -2.84
N VAL A 226 -12.02 3.78 -3.69
CA VAL A 226 -13.38 3.43 -3.25
C VAL A 226 -13.40 2.04 -2.58
N GLY A 227 -12.66 1.07 -3.13
CA GLY A 227 -12.46 -0.24 -2.51
C GLY A 227 -11.82 -0.13 -1.13
N GLY A 228 -10.77 0.71 -1.01
CA GLY A 228 -10.13 1.03 0.26
C GLY A 228 -11.09 1.59 1.29
N LEU A 229 -11.93 2.57 0.92
CA LEU A 229 -12.96 3.11 1.80
C LEU A 229 -13.96 2.04 2.29
N ARG A 230 -14.33 1.09 1.43
CA ARG A 230 -15.16 -0.05 1.83
C ARG A 230 -14.44 -0.98 2.81
N LEU A 231 -13.14 -1.23 2.60
CA LEU A 231 -12.31 -2.03 3.51
C LEU A 231 -12.16 -1.36 4.88
N ASP A 232 -12.08 -0.03 4.94
CA ASP A 232 -12.09 0.73 6.20
C ASP A 232 -13.38 0.51 6.99
N VAL A 233 -14.53 0.60 6.31
CA VAL A 233 -15.83 0.35 6.95
C VAL A 233 -15.92 -1.08 7.51
N THR A 234 -15.30 -2.05 6.86
CA THR A 234 -15.26 -3.46 7.30
C THR A 234 -14.15 -3.77 8.31
N ARG A 235 -13.46 -2.75 8.85
CA ARG A 235 -12.35 -2.84 9.82
C ARG A 235 -11.11 -3.61 9.32
N ARG A 236 -10.94 -3.77 8.02
CA ARG A 236 -9.74 -4.39 7.40
C ARG A 236 -8.70 -3.33 7.04
N ARG A 237 -8.22 -2.58 8.03
CA ARG A 237 -7.37 -1.39 7.85
C ARG A 237 -6.08 -1.62 7.08
N ALA A 238 -5.40 -2.74 7.32
CA ALA A 238 -4.15 -3.05 6.61
C ALA A 238 -4.37 -3.09 5.10
N TYR A 239 -5.43 -3.77 4.66
CA TYR A 239 -5.82 -3.85 3.25
C TYR A 239 -6.28 -2.48 2.71
N ALA A 240 -7.04 -1.72 3.50
CA ALA A 240 -7.48 -0.38 3.13
C ALA A 240 -6.30 0.55 2.88
N THR A 241 -5.27 0.53 3.75
CA THR A 241 -4.06 1.34 3.59
C THR A 241 -3.38 1.07 2.26
N TRP A 242 -3.18 -0.20 1.89
CA TRP A 242 -2.55 -0.55 0.62
C TRP A 242 -3.45 -0.23 -0.58
N ALA A 243 -4.76 -0.45 -0.49
CA ALA A 243 -5.71 -0.05 -1.53
C ALA A 243 -5.67 1.46 -1.79
N HIS A 244 -5.58 2.27 -0.75
CA HIS A 244 -5.43 3.73 -0.88
C HIS A 244 -4.09 4.12 -1.51
N TRP A 245 -2.97 3.49 -1.09
CA TRP A 245 -1.66 3.75 -1.69
C TRP A 245 -1.66 3.44 -3.19
N VAL A 246 -2.13 2.26 -3.54
CA VAL A 246 -2.23 1.80 -4.93
C VAL A 246 -3.14 2.73 -5.74
N GLY A 247 -4.31 3.06 -5.21
CA GLY A 247 -5.27 3.93 -5.88
C GLY A 247 -4.71 5.34 -6.11
N LEU A 248 -4.09 5.92 -5.10
CA LEU A 248 -3.48 7.24 -5.18
C LEU A 248 -2.26 7.27 -6.12
N ALA A 249 -1.41 6.23 -6.08
CA ALA A 249 -0.27 6.12 -7.00
C ALA A 249 -0.72 5.96 -8.46
N THR A 250 -1.72 5.12 -8.70
CA THR A 250 -2.25 4.86 -10.05
C THR A 250 -2.98 6.08 -10.61
N ALA A 251 -3.96 6.62 -9.89
CA ALA A 251 -4.70 7.81 -10.35
C ALA A 251 -3.81 9.05 -10.38
N GLY A 252 -3.04 9.30 -9.32
CA GLY A 252 -2.15 10.46 -9.22
C GLY A 252 -1.04 10.43 -10.28
N GLY A 253 -0.40 9.27 -10.48
CA GLY A 253 0.60 9.08 -11.54
C GLY A 253 0.02 9.32 -12.93
N ALA A 254 -1.16 8.78 -13.22
CA ALA A 254 -1.87 9.03 -14.46
C ALA A 254 -2.18 10.52 -14.67
N ILE A 255 -2.67 11.20 -13.66
CA ILE A 255 -2.97 12.64 -13.71
C ILE A 255 -1.70 13.45 -13.99
N VAL A 256 -0.58 13.15 -13.34
CA VAL A 256 0.71 13.83 -13.58
C VAL A 256 1.18 13.69 -15.03
N VAL A 257 0.95 12.52 -15.65
CA VAL A 257 1.28 12.28 -17.07
C VAL A 257 0.31 13.00 -18.02
N LEU A 258 -0.98 13.05 -17.68
CA LEU A 258 -2.03 13.61 -18.51
C LEU A 258 -2.01 15.13 -18.54
N VAL A 259 -1.70 15.74 -17.40
CA VAL A 259 -1.73 17.17 -17.23
C VAL A 259 -0.59 17.84 -18.03
N PRO A 260 -0.88 18.86 -18.83
CA PRO A 260 0.15 19.61 -19.55
C PRO A 260 1.19 20.22 -18.59
N LYS A 261 2.47 20.20 -18.99
CA LYS A 261 3.54 20.83 -18.22
C LYS A 261 3.51 22.37 -18.36
N THR A 262 2.38 22.97 -17.99
CA THR A 262 2.09 24.40 -18.05
C THR A 262 1.60 24.88 -16.70
N MET A 263 1.61 26.19 -16.45
CA MET A 263 1.10 26.76 -15.20
C MET A 263 -0.31 26.27 -14.81
N PRO A 264 -1.32 26.29 -15.71
CA PRO A 264 -2.64 25.73 -15.38
C PRO A 264 -2.57 24.25 -14.99
N GLY A 265 -1.70 23.48 -15.66
CA GLY A 265 -1.53 22.07 -15.35
C GLY A 265 -0.96 21.83 -13.95
N PHE A 266 0.08 22.53 -13.58
CA PHE A 266 0.63 22.45 -12.22
C PHE A 266 -0.35 22.93 -11.15
N THR A 267 -1.19 23.95 -11.48
CA THR A 267 -2.27 24.37 -10.60
C THR A 267 -3.27 23.24 -10.35
N VAL A 268 -3.64 22.47 -11.38
CA VAL A 268 -4.52 21.30 -11.22
C VAL A 268 -3.90 20.27 -10.27
N ILE A 269 -2.60 19.95 -10.45
CA ILE A 269 -1.89 19.01 -9.54
C ILE A 269 -1.89 19.54 -8.11
N GLY A 270 -1.64 20.84 -7.91
CA GLY A 270 -1.64 21.48 -6.61
C GLY A 270 -3.02 21.46 -5.93
N VAL A 271 -4.08 21.75 -6.68
CA VAL A 271 -5.46 21.70 -6.17
C VAL A 271 -5.85 20.28 -5.77
N LEU A 272 -5.53 19.27 -6.60
CA LEU A 272 -5.79 17.88 -6.27
C LEU A 272 -4.96 17.42 -5.07
N GLY A 273 -3.70 17.87 -4.96
CA GLY A 273 -2.87 17.64 -3.78
C GLY A 273 -3.47 18.27 -2.52
N ALA A 274 -3.91 19.51 -2.58
CA ALA A 274 -4.58 20.19 -1.47
C ALA A 274 -5.90 19.49 -1.09
N PHE A 275 -6.66 19.02 -2.08
CA PHE A 275 -7.86 18.21 -1.84
C PHE A 275 -7.54 16.89 -1.13
N ALA A 276 -6.48 16.18 -1.54
CA ALA A 276 -6.04 14.96 -0.87
C ALA A 276 -5.62 15.23 0.59
N LEU A 277 -4.88 16.32 0.85
CA LEU A 277 -4.56 16.76 2.20
C LEU A 277 -5.82 17.04 3.04
N PHE A 278 -6.77 17.79 2.49
CA PHE A 278 -8.05 18.05 3.15
C PHE A 278 -8.80 16.75 3.44
N PHE A 279 -8.87 15.83 2.46
CA PHE A 279 -9.55 14.56 2.59
C PHE A 279 -8.89 13.65 3.64
N SER A 280 -7.57 13.75 3.85
CA SER A 280 -6.84 13.02 4.88
C SER A 280 -7.33 13.30 6.31
N ALA A 281 -7.94 14.49 6.53
CA ALA A 281 -8.53 14.84 7.82
C ALA A 281 -9.76 13.98 8.16
N PHE A 282 -10.44 13.45 7.15
CA PHE A 282 -11.66 12.65 7.32
C PHE A 282 -11.35 11.15 7.36
N VAL A 283 -10.50 10.68 6.45
CA VAL A 283 -10.22 9.24 6.27
C VAL A 283 -9.14 8.73 7.23
N ARG A 284 -8.38 9.64 7.89
CA ARG A 284 -7.27 9.31 8.82
C ARG A 284 -6.18 8.38 8.25
N HIS A 285 -6.09 8.24 6.93
CA HIS A 285 -5.00 7.54 6.28
C HIS A 285 -3.87 8.49 5.89
N TRP A 286 -2.68 8.20 6.37
CA TRP A 286 -1.48 8.98 6.10
C TRP A 286 -1.09 9.00 4.60
N SER A 287 -1.52 7.99 3.83
CA SER A 287 -1.34 7.93 2.38
C SER A 287 -1.87 9.19 1.67
N PHE A 288 -3.06 9.65 2.03
CA PHE A 288 -3.63 10.90 1.47
C PHE A 288 -2.81 12.13 1.87
N THR A 289 -2.27 12.16 3.10
CA THR A 289 -1.41 13.25 3.56
C THR A 289 -0.12 13.30 2.75
N VAL A 290 0.54 12.15 2.55
CA VAL A 290 1.81 12.08 1.81
C VAL A 290 1.60 12.44 0.35
N VAL A 291 0.65 11.79 -0.33
CA VAL A 291 0.39 12.05 -1.76
C VAL A 291 -0.09 13.48 -1.96
N GLY A 292 -0.92 14.00 -1.07
CA GLY A 292 -1.36 15.39 -1.10
C GLY A 292 -0.20 16.38 -0.93
N ALA A 293 0.70 16.13 0.03
CA ALA A 293 1.89 16.95 0.25
C ALA A 293 2.82 16.92 -0.96
N VAL A 294 3.07 15.73 -1.54
CA VAL A 294 3.87 15.57 -2.76
C VAL A 294 3.24 16.33 -3.93
N GLY A 295 1.92 16.23 -4.13
CA GLY A 295 1.21 16.97 -5.19
C GLY A 295 1.35 18.48 -5.06
N VAL A 296 1.15 19.02 -3.85
CA VAL A 296 1.35 20.45 -3.57
C VAL A 296 2.81 20.84 -3.77
N LEU A 297 3.75 20.05 -3.30
CA LEU A 297 5.18 20.30 -3.47
C LEU A 297 5.58 20.32 -4.94
N MET A 298 5.14 19.34 -5.74
CA MET A 298 5.38 19.29 -7.18
C MET A 298 4.85 20.52 -7.89
N ALA A 299 3.61 20.93 -7.60
CA ALA A 299 3.02 22.13 -8.18
C ALA A 299 3.80 23.39 -7.80
N THR A 300 4.20 23.51 -6.53
CA THR A 300 4.98 24.64 -6.02
C THR A 300 6.36 24.68 -6.66
N MET A 301 7.09 23.58 -6.72
CA MET A 301 8.41 23.51 -7.34
C MET A 301 8.37 23.85 -8.82
N SER A 302 7.34 23.38 -9.53
CA SER A 302 7.15 23.71 -10.94
C SER A 302 6.83 25.18 -11.16
N ALA A 303 6.01 25.80 -10.29
CA ALA A 303 5.75 27.22 -10.32
C ALA A 303 6.99 28.06 -10.02
N ILE A 304 7.79 27.64 -9.04
CA ILE A 304 9.05 28.29 -8.64
C ILE A 304 10.08 28.24 -9.79
N GLY A 305 10.19 27.13 -10.51
CA GLY A 305 11.08 27.00 -11.67
C GLY A 305 10.85 28.05 -12.75
N MET A 306 9.64 28.65 -12.79
CA MET A 306 9.29 29.73 -13.71
C MET A 306 9.59 31.14 -13.15
N LEU A 307 9.92 31.27 -11.86
CA LEU A 307 10.13 32.55 -11.18
C LEU A 307 11.59 33.05 -11.28
N GLY A 308 12.51 32.27 -11.83
CA GLY A 308 13.90 32.68 -12.04
C GLY A 308 14.64 32.95 -10.72
N GLY A 309 15.37 34.07 -10.64
CA GLY A 309 16.29 34.41 -9.54
C GLY A 309 15.67 34.55 -8.14
N ILE A 310 14.36 34.73 -8.03
CA ILE A 310 13.65 34.77 -6.71
C ILE A 310 13.23 33.40 -6.21
N ALA A 311 13.41 32.35 -7.00
CA ALA A 311 13.02 30.97 -6.65
C ALA A 311 13.52 30.50 -5.28
N PRO A 312 14.80 30.71 -4.86
CA PRO A 312 15.27 30.27 -3.55
C PRO A 312 14.54 30.88 -2.38
N LEU A 313 14.18 32.18 -2.48
CA LEU A 313 13.42 32.87 -1.45
C LEU A 313 12.01 32.30 -1.30
N VAL A 314 11.35 32.04 -2.43
CA VAL A 314 10.01 31.44 -2.44
C VAL A 314 10.04 30.04 -1.85
N ILE A 315 11.06 29.23 -2.19
CA ILE A 315 11.26 27.87 -1.60
C ILE A 315 11.39 27.95 -0.08
N ALA A 316 12.19 28.90 0.42
CA ALA A 316 12.38 29.06 1.85
C ALA A 316 11.06 29.45 2.57
N VAL A 317 10.30 30.38 2.01
CA VAL A 317 9.01 30.80 2.56
C VAL A 317 7.99 29.65 2.55
N VAL A 318 7.90 28.92 1.43
CA VAL A 318 7.00 27.74 1.32
C VAL A 318 7.44 26.66 2.29
N GLY A 319 8.75 26.37 2.42
CA GLY A 319 9.27 25.42 3.40
C GLY A 319 8.87 25.78 4.84
N LEU A 320 9.05 27.04 5.23
CA LEU A 320 8.62 27.53 6.55
C LEU A 320 7.10 27.41 6.75
N ALA A 321 6.31 27.76 5.74
CA ALA A 321 4.87 27.62 5.79
C ALA A 321 4.44 26.16 5.96
N LEU A 322 5.08 25.22 5.25
CA LEU A 322 4.81 23.78 5.39
C LEU A 322 5.19 23.25 6.79
N ILE A 323 6.32 23.70 7.35
CA ILE A 323 6.69 23.36 8.73
C ILE A 323 5.61 23.88 9.71
N PHE A 324 5.20 25.13 9.56
CA PHE A 324 4.17 25.73 10.42
C PHE A 324 2.83 24.99 10.31
N VAL A 325 2.40 24.70 9.07
CA VAL A 325 1.18 23.90 8.83
C VAL A 325 1.32 22.51 9.43
N GLY A 326 2.46 21.83 9.25
CA GLY A 326 2.71 20.50 9.81
C GLY A 326 2.60 20.48 11.34
N LEU A 327 3.22 21.45 12.02
CA LEU A 327 3.17 21.57 13.48
C LEU A 327 1.75 21.87 14.01
N ARG A 328 0.94 22.59 13.22
CA ARG A 328 -0.44 22.92 13.59
C ARG A 328 -1.48 21.95 13.05
N TRP A 329 -1.10 21.07 12.12
CA TRP A 329 -2.03 20.19 11.39
C TRP A 329 -2.86 19.29 12.30
N SER A 330 -2.27 18.73 13.33
CA SER A 330 -2.99 17.86 14.28
C SER A 330 -4.14 18.57 14.99
N ARG A 331 -3.96 19.84 15.34
CA ARG A 331 -4.99 20.69 15.96
C ARG A 331 -6.03 21.16 14.95
N TRP A 332 -5.58 21.64 13.78
CA TRP A 332 -6.49 22.13 12.74
C TRP A 332 -7.34 21.02 12.14
N ARG A 333 -6.77 19.85 11.98
CA ARG A 333 -7.51 18.69 11.47
C ARG A 333 -8.75 18.40 12.31
N GLU A 334 -8.64 18.42 13.63
CA GLU A 334 -9.77 18.14 14.51
C GLU A 334 -10.82 19.28 14.47
N THR A 335 -10.37 20.53 14.44
CA THR A 335 -11.25 21.70 14.28
C THR A 335 -11.99 21.69 12.94
N ILE A 336 -11.28 21.41 11.84
CA ILE A 336 -11.88 21.33 10.51
C ILE A 336 -12.89 20.18 10.46
N ARG A 337 -12.50 19.02 10.98
CA ARG A 337 -13.37 17.84 11.01
C ARG A 337 -14.64 18.10 11.80
N SER A 338 -14.55 18.66 13.00
CA SER A 338 -15.72 18.96 13.83
C SER A 338 -16.63 20.00 13.20
N ALA A 339 -16.07 21.06 12.60
CA ALA A 339 -16.84 22.09 11.91
C ALA A 339 -17.58 21.56 10.67
N VAL A 340 -16.95 20.66 9.90
CA VAL A 340 -17.57 20.06 8.71
C VAL A 340 -18.62 19.03 9.13
N LEU A 341 -18.31 18.17 10.10
CA LEU A 341 -19.28 17.17 10.60
C LEU A 341 -20.53 17.83 11.20
N ALA A 342 -20.37 18.99 11.85
CA ALA A 342 -21.51 19.75 12.38
C ALA A 342 -22.50 20.20 11.30
N ARG A 343 -22.00 20.41 10.06
CA ARG A 343 -22.81 20.88 8.93
C ARG A 343 -23.31 19.75 8.01
N MET A 344 -22.84 18.51 8.23
CA MET A 344 -23.25 17.36 7.42
C MET A 344 -24.61 16.79 7.85
N PRO A 345 -25.42 16.31 6.89
CA PRO A 345 -26.61 15.50 7.20
C PRO A 345 -26.23 14.27 8.02
N GLU A 346 -27.13 13.79 8.88
CA GLU A 346 -26.88 12.66 9.79
C GLU A 346 -26.42 11.41 9.05
N ALA A 347 -27.01 11.10 7.90
CA ALA A 347 -26.62 9.96 7.07
C ALA A 347 -25.16 10.02 6.63
N ALA A 348 -24.69 11.19 6.17
CA ALA A 348 -23.29 11.39 5.78
C ALA A 348 -22.37 11.38 6.99
N ARG A 349 -22.78 11.95 8.12
CA ARG A 349 -22.03 11.96 9.38
C ARG A 349 -21.80 10.55 9.90
N SER A 350 -22.82 9.68 9.84
CA SER A 350 -22.68 8.28 10.26
C SER A 350 -21.65 7.50 9.44
N VAL A 351 -21.58 7.74 8.12
CA VAL A 351 -20.57 7.13 7.23
C VAL A 351 -19.17 7.62 7.59
N VAL A 352 -18.99 8.94 7.74
CA VAL A 352 -17.67 9.52 8.09
C VAL A 352 -17.21 9.05 9.47
N ASN A 353 -18.11 8.91 10.45
CA ASN A 353 -17.75 8.39 11.76
C ASN A 353 -17.36 6.90 11.74
N ARG A 354 -17.88 6.11 10.78
CA ARG A 354 -17.43 4.71 10.57
C ARG A 354 -16.05 4.63 9.90
N LEU A 355 -15.70 5.60 9.06
CA LEU A 355 -14.38 5.69 8.40
C LEU A 355 -13.28 6.20 9.34
N ALA A 356 -13.65 6.82 10.44
CA ALA A 356 -12.75 7.36 11.42
C ALA A 356 -12.99 6.67 12.77
N PRO A 357 -12.20 5.67 13.13
CA PRO A 357 -12.22 5.04 14.43
C PRO A 357 -11.76 5.96 15.53
#